data_fd11b0aa8590246469bc0787d2f7c2a0
#
_entry.id   fd11b0aa8590246469bc0787d2f7c2a0
#
_cell.length_a   1.000
_cell.length_b   1.000
_cell.length_c   1.000
_cell.angle_alpha   90.00
_cell.angle_beta   90.00
_cell.angle_gamma   90.00
#
_symmetry.space_group_name_H-M   'P 1'
#
loop_
_entity.id
_entity.type
_entity.pdbx_description
1 polymer ?
#
loop_
_entity_poly.entity_id
_entity_poly.type
_entity_poly.pdbx_seq_one_letter_code
_entity_poly.pdbx_strand_id
1 'polypeptide(L)'
;MTLQEEITRRRTFAVIAHPDAGKTTLTEKLLLFGGAIHVAGAVKSNKIKKGATSDFMEIERQRGISVATAVMGFEYKGAKINILDTPGHEDFAEDTFRTLTAVDSVIIVIDGAKGVESQTRKLMEVCRMRSTPVIVFINKLDRPSKEPFDLLDEVEKELNIRVRPLAFPISNGPTFKGVYNLYEKNLSLFTSDEKLTADASTVEISDLASSELEAQIGDKFAAQLRSDVELVEGVYDDFDRGAYLRGELAPVFFGSAVNNFGVRELLECFVRIAPSPCPAPTETRIVEPAEPKMTGFVFKIHANMDPNHRDRIAFLKICSGTFERNKNYLHVRSGKQLKFSSPTAFMAEKKSIIDFAYPGEIGRASCRERV
;
A
#
# COMPACT_ATOMS: atom_id res chain seq x y z
N MET A 1 -23.96 10.42 4.65
CA MET A 1 -23.62 9.03 4.31
C MET A 1 -24.02 8.13 5.47
N THR A 2 -24.53 6.95 5.19
CA THR A 2 -24.82 5.92 6.20
C THR A 2 -23.52 5.28 6.72
N LEU A 3 -23.55 4.60 7.85
CA LEU A 3 -22.41 3.84 8.35
C LEU A 3 -21.91 2.81 7.32
N GLN A 4 -22.83 2.14 6.62
CA GLN A 4 -22.47 1.15 5.61
C GLN A 4 -21.76 1.77 4.39
N GLU A 5 -22.19 2.93 3.92
CA GLU A 5 -21.50 3.66 2.84
C GLU A 5 -20.09 4.08 3.28
N GLU A 6 -19.95 4.56 4.53
CA GLU A 6 -18.66 4.93 5.09
C GLU A 6 -17.71 3.73 5.23
N ILE A 7 -18.20 2.54 5.60
CA ILE A 7 -17.41 1.30 5.63
C ILE A 7 -16.97 0.92 4.22
N THR A 8 -17.91 0.89 3.26
CA THR A 8 -17.66 0.38 1.91
C THR A 8 -16.61 1.20 1.16
N ARG A 9 -16.53 2.51 1.39
CA ARG A 9 -15.57 3.39 0.72
C ARG A 9 -14.15 3.35 1.30
N ARG A 10 -13.91 2.70 2.45
CA ARG A 10 -12.60 2.71 3.12
C ARG A 10 -11.72 1.55 2.69
N ARG A 11 -10.43 1.86 2.55
CA ARG A 11 -9.35 0.90 2.31
C ARG A 11 -8.18 1.24 3.22
N THR A 12 -7.68 0.25 3.96
CA THR A 12 -6.55 0.43 4.87
C THR A 12 -5.51 -0.63 4.60
N PHE A 13 -4.32 -0.21 4.20
CA PHE A 13 -3.25 -1.14 3.87
C PHE A 13 -1.89 -0.68 4.38
N ALA A 14 -1.00 -1.64 4.58
CA ALA A 14 0.41 -1.39 4.82
C ALA A 14 1.23 -1.61 3.56
N VAL A 15 2.31 -0.85 3.41
CA VAL A 15 3.36 -1.13 2.43
C VAL A 15 4.55 -1.71 3.17
N ILE A 16 4.94 -2.92 2.78
CA ILE A 16 6.06 -3.66 3.37
C ILE A 16 7.08 -4.05 2.31
N ALA A 17 8.33 -4.13 2.69
CA ALA A 17 9.42 -4.47 1.78
C ALA A 17 10.69 -4.83 2.54
N HIS A 18 11.61 -5.51 1.86
CA HIS A 18 13.02 -5.51 2.26
C HIS A 18 13.61 -4.09 2.11
N PRO A 19 14.61 -3.70 2.92
CA PRO A 19 15.30 -2.40 2.76
C PRO A 19 15.73 -2.14 1.32
N ASP A 20 15.62 -0.91 0.88
CA ASP A 20 15.99 -0.44 -0.46
C ASP A 20 15.16 -1.01 -1.64
N ALA A 21 14.12 -1.83 -1.44
CA ALA A 21 13.24 -2.30 -2.52
C ALA A 21 12.41 -1.17 -3.18
N GLY A 22 12.35 0.02 -2.55
CA GLY A 22 11.65 1.18 -3.09
C GLY A 22 10.28 1.45 -2.46
N LYS A 23 10.05 0.93 -1.26
CA LYS A 23 8.82 1.11 -0.48
C LYS A 23 8.41 2.58 -0.35
N THR A 24 9.26 3.41 0.22
CA THR A 24 8.99 4.86 0.43
C THR A 24 8.73 5.57 -0.90
N THR A 25 9.46 5.21 -1.97
CA THR A 25 9.21 5.76 -3.30
C THR A 25 7.83 5.39 -3.80
N LEU A 26 7.40 4.14 -3.65
CA LEU A 26 6.05 3.70 -4.03
C LEU A 26 4.99 4.44 -3.22
N THR A 27 5.16 4.55 -1.90
CA THR A 27 4.23 5.28 -1.03
C THR A 27 4.07 6.74 -1.46
N GLU A 28 5.17 7.45 -1.71
CA GLU A 28 5.16 8.84 -2.20
C GLU A 28 4.42 8.97 -3.55
N LYS A 29 4.60 7.99 -4.44
CA LYS A 29 3.91 7.99 -5.74
C LYS A 29 2.42 7.68 -5.60
N LEU A 30 2.01 6.78 -4.72
CA LEU A 30 0.60 6.55 -4.41
C LEU A 30 -0.07 7.82 -3.88
N LEU A 31 0.61 8.56 -3.00
CA LEU A 31 0.13 9.86 -2.51
C LEU A 31 0.05 10.92 -3.62
N LEU A 32 1.02 10.95 -4.54
CA LEU A 32 1.01 11.83 -5.69
C LEU A 32 -0.17 11.56 -6.62
N PHE A 33 -0.38 10.29 -7.02
CA PHE A 33 -1.51 9.89 -7.86
C PHE A 33 -2.86 10.09 -7.17
N GLY A 34 -2.88 9.95 -5.85
CA GLY A 34 -4.06 10.28 -5.02
C GLY A 34 -4.31 11.77 -4.84
N GLY A 35 -3.46 12.65 -5.40
CA GLY A 35 -3.57 14.09 -5.25
C GLY A 35 -3.30 14.61 -3.82
N ALA A 36 -2.77 13.76 -2.95
CA ALA A 36 -2.47 14.10 -1.56
C ALA A 36 -1.23 15.01 -1.43
N ILE A 37 -0.30 14.87 -2.36
CA ILE A 37 0.91 15.69 -2.47
C ILE A 37 1.08 16.17 -3.91
N HIS A 38 1.69 17.34 -4.10
CA HIS A 38 1.91 17.90 -5.43
C HIS A 38 3.24 17.46 -6.06
N VAL A 39 4.21 17.07 -5.25
CA VAL A 39 5.53 16.61 -5.69
C VAL A 39 5.99 15.49 -4.78
N ALA A 40 6.32 14.34 -5.35
CA ALA A 40 6.86 13.22 -4.59
C ALA A 40 8.28 13.53 -4.09
N GLY A 41 8.54 13.20 -2.82
CA GLY A 41 9.87 13.25 -2.21
C GLY A 41 10.73 12.03 -2.57
N ALA A 42 12.03 12.08 -2.25
CA ALA A 42 12.93 10.95 -2.43
C ALA A 42 13.90 10.81 -1.24
N VAL A 43 14.16 9.57 -0.86
CA VAL A 43 15.04 9.25 0.29
C VAL A 43 16.53 9.45 -0.05
N LYS A 44 16.94 9.15 -1.27
CA LYS A 44 18.34 9.17 -1.71
C LYS A 44 18.49 9.77 -3.12
N SER A 45 18.12 11.01 -3.34
CA SER A 45 18.34 11.63 -4.64
C SER A 45 19.01 12.99 -4.51
N ASN A 46 20.18 13.14 -5.09
CA ASN A 46 20.86 14.44 -5.22
C ASN A 46 20.12 15.43 -6.14
N LYS A 47 19.08 14.97 -6.83
CA LYS A 47 18.28 15.77 -7.76
C LYS A 47 16.97 16.30 -7.17
N ILE A 48 16.48 15.73 -6.06
CA ILE A 48 15.22 16.12 -5.42
C ILE A 48 15.55 16.73 -4.06
N LYS A 49 15.28 18.02 -3.89
CA LYS A 49 15.55 18.77 -2.65
C LYS A 49 14.52 18.54 -1.55
N LYS A 50 13.38 17.88 -1.84
CA LYS A 50 12.30 17.62 -0.87
C LYS A 50 12.46 16.20 -0.31
N GLY A 51 12.55 16.05 1.01
CA GLY A 51 12.52 14.75 1.70
C GLY A 51 11.17 14.06 1.55
N ALA A 52 11.12 12.74 1.75
CA ALA A 52 9.89 11.98 1.69
C ALA A 52 8.88 12.43 2.75
N THR A 53 7.60 12.48 2.39
CA THR A 53 6.51 12.87 3.31
C THR A 53 6.32 11.85 4.43
N SER A 54 6.63 10.57 4.16
CA SER A 54 6.61 9.48 5.13
C SER A 54 7.73 9.59 6.18
N ASP A 55 8.88 10.18 5.84
CA ASP A 55 10.04 10.32 6.73
C ASP A 55 9.93 11.65 7.50
N PHE A 56 9.10 11.68 8.53
CA PHE A 56 8.81 12.90 9.29
C PHE A 56 9.79 13.16 10.44
N MET A 57 10.56 12.14 10.88
CA MET A 57 11.55 12.29 11.94
C MET A 57 12.91 12.74 11.39
N GLU A 58 13.60 13.60 12.12
CA GLU A 58 14.91 14.09 11.72
C GLU A 58 15.94 12.96 11.55
N ILE A 59 15.89 11.93 12.41
CA ILE A 59 16.75 10.76 12.33
C ILE A 59 16.51 9.94 11.05
N GLU A 60 15.27 9.87 10.56
CA GLU A 60 14.90 9.22 9.30
C GLU A 60 15.52 9.97 8.11
N ARG A 61 15.42 11.30 8.12
CA ARG A 61 16.01 12.15 7.08
C ARG A 61 17.52 12.10 7.05
N GLN A 62 18.17 12.06 8.23
CA GLN A 62 19.63 11.97 8.33
C GLN A 62 20.16 10.60 7.90
N ARG A 63 19.48 9.52 8.27
CA ARG A 63 19.89 8.15 7.94
C ARG A 63 19.42 7.68 6.58
N GLY A 64 18.38 8.33 6.01
CA GLY A 64 17.74 7.92 4.76
C GLY A 64 17.02 6.57 4.86
N ILE A 65 16.51 6.23 6.05
CA ILE A 65 15.74 5.01 6.32
C ILE A 65 14.55 5.35 7.21
N SER A 66 13.38 4.76 6.93
CA SER A 66 12.21 4.89 7.80
C SER A 66 12.41 4.08 9.08
N VAL A 67 12.22 4.72 10.22
CA VAL A 67 12.41 4.14 11.57
C VAL A 67 11.07 3.82 12.22
N ALA A 68 10.03 4.61 11.90
CA ALA A 68 8.70 4.46 12.47
C ALA A 68 7.64 4.38 11.37
N THR A 69 6.54 3.67 11.66
CA THR A 69 5.39 3.64 10.76
C THR A 69 4.79 5.03 10.60
N ALA A 70 4.69 5.52 9.37
CA ALA A 70 3.93 6.69 9.02
C ALA A 70 2.50 6.30 8.62
N VAL A 71 1.51 7.04 9.12
CA VAL A 71 0.10 6.86 8.73
C VAL A 71 -0.32 8.07 7.90
N MET A 72 -0.81 7.83 6.70
CA MET A 72 -1.22 8.87 5.76
C MET A 72 -2.56 8.49 5.15
N GLY A 73 -3.39 9.50 4.85
CA GLY A 73 -4.71 9.29 4.27
C GLY A 73 -4.95 10.22 3.08
N PHE A 74 -5.71 9.74 2.10
CA PHE A 74 -6.18 10.53 0.97
C PHE A 74 -7.46 9.93 0.38
N GLU A 75 -8.11 10.68 -0.51
CA GLU A 75 -9.28 10.19 -1.24
C GLU A 75 -8.93 9.98 -2.71
N TYR A 76 -9.36 8.86 -3.28
CA TYR A 76 -9.15 8.53 -4.68
C TYR A 76 -10.35 7.79 -5.26
N LYS A 77 -10.91 8.30 -6.37
CA LYS A 77 -12.09 7.72 -7.06
C LYS A 77 -13.22 7.32 -6.08
N GLY A 78 -13.51 8.18 -5.10
CA GLY A 78 -14.56 7.96 -4.09
C GLY A 78 -14.17 7.04 -2.92
N ALA A 79 -13.05 6.36 -2.99
CA ALA A 79 -12.51 5.60 -1.87
C ALA A 79 -11.71 6.50 -0.92
N LYS A 80 -11.82 6.25 0.39
CA LYS A 80 -10.97 6.84 1.43
C LYS A 80 -9.88 5.85 1.80
N ILE A 81 -8.65 6.19 1.50
CA ILE A 81 -7.49 5.31 1.58
C ILE A 81 -6.62 5.71 2.77
N ASN A 82 -6.24 4.74 3.59
CA ASN A 82 -5.26 4.88 4.65
C ASN A 82 -4.04 4.00 4.32
N ILE A 83 -2.88 4.64 4.18
CA ILE A 83 -1.59 3.97 3.98
C ILE A 83 -0.81 3.98 5.27
N LEU A 84 -0.27 2.82 5.64
CA LEU A 84 0.70 2.66 6.71
C LEU A 84 2.04 2.31 6.08
N ASP A 85 2.94 3.29 5.99
CA ASP A 85 4.29 3.08 5.51
C ASP A 85 5.15 2.56 6.67
N THR A 86 5.58 1.29 6.58
CA THR A 86 6.28 0.60 7.66
C THR A 86 7.81 0.71 7.49
N PRO A 87 8.60 0.59 8.59
CA PRO A 87 10.04 0.44 8.45
C PRO A 87 10.39 -0.82 7.65
N GLY A 88 11.38 -0.71 6.75
CA GLY A 88 11.88 -1.88 6.00
C GLY A 88 13.01 -2.63 6.71
N HIS A 89 13.68 -1.98 7.65
CA HIS A 89 14.86 -2.53 8.33
C HIS A 89 14.48 -3.55 9.41
N GLU A 90 15.28 -4.62 9.54
CA GLU A 90 15.01 -5.72 10.49
C GLU A 90 14.95 -5.25 11.95
N ASP A 91 15.80 -4.27 12.34
CA ASP A 91 15.81 -3.71 13.70
C ASP A 91 14.47 -3.11 14.12
N PHE A 92 13.61 -2.76 13.17
CA PHE A 92 12.28 -2.19 13.41
C PHE A 92 11.14 -3.14 13.05
N ALA A 93 11.41 -4.44 12.90
CA ALA A 93 10.43 -5.44 12.49
C ALA A 93 9.23 -5.52 13.44
N GLU A 94 9.44 -5.32 14.76
CA GLU A 94 8.37 -5.34 15.75
C GLU A 94 7.33 -4.24 15.49
N ASP A 95 7.77 -3.04 15.10
CA ASP A 95 6.85 -1.96 14.73
C ASP A 95 6.02 -2.33 13.49
N THR A 96 6.65 -2.98 12.53
CA THR A 96 5.96 -3.50 11.34
C THR A 96 4.95 -4.58 11.71
N PHE A 97 5.30 -5.53 12.55
CA PHE A 97 4.37 -6.60 12.99
C PHE A 97 3.14 -6.03 13.71
N ARG A 98 3.33 -5.06 14.60
CA ARG A 98 2.23 -4.37 15.26
C ARG A 98 1.36 -3.62 14.25
N THR A 99 1.97 -2.95 13.29
CA THR A 99 1.25 -2.22 12.25
C THR A 99 0.39 -3.14 11.38
N LEU A 100 0.89 -4.34 11.05
CA LEU A 100 0.14 -5.34 10.29
C LEU A 100 -1.13 -5.83 11.00
N THR A 101 -1.26 -5.61 12.32
CA THR A 101 -2.52 -5.92 13.03
C THR A 101 -3.63 -4.91 12.72
N ALA A 102 -3.28 -3.73 12.25
CA ALA A 102 -4.21 -2.62 12.04
C ALA A 102 -4.65 -2.44 10.58
N VAL A 103 -4.18 -3.28 9.67
CA VAL A 103 -4.51 -3.16 8.24
C VAL A 103 -5.41 -4.28 7.76
N ASP A 104 -6.15 -4.00 6.69
CA ASP A 104 -7.08 -4.95 6.08
C ASP A 104 -6.46 -5.62 4.84
N SER A 105 -5.34 -5.09 4.32
CA SER A 105 -4.56 -5.68 3.23
C SER A 105 -3.11 -5.17 3.26
N VAL A 106 -2.24 -5.76 2.42
CA VAL A 106 -0.82 -5.43 2.38
C VAL A 106 -0.36 -5.33 0.92
N ILE A 107 0.52 -4.38 0.63
CA ILE A 107 1.29 -4.34 -0.60
C ILE A 107 2.74 -4.69 -0.26
N ILE A 108 3.26 -5.77 -0.87
CA ILE A 108 4.66 -6.19 -0.77
C ILE A 108 5.41 -5.62 -1.96
N VAL A 109 6.48 -4.88 -1.69
CA VAL A 109 7.37 -4.34 -2.73
C VAL A 109 8.62 -5.22 -2.84
N ILE A 110 8.89 -5.70 -4.04
CA ILE A 110 10.04 -6.56 -4.36
C ILE A 110 10.94 -5.83 -5.37
N ASP A 111 12.24 -5.88 -5.17
CA ASP A 111 13.23 -5.37 -6.13
C ASP A 111 13.38 -6.37 -7.27
N GLY A 112 13.07 -5.97 -8.51
CA GLY A 112 13.13 -6.85 -9.68
C GLY A 112 14.51 -7.43 -9.98
N ALA A 113 15.60 -6.77 -9.55
CA ALA A 113 16.95 -7.29 -9.71
C ALA A 113 17.31 -8.34 -8.65
N LYS A 114 16.80 -8.17 -7.42
CA LYS A 114 17.15 -9.03 -6.28
C LYS A 114 16.16 -10.19 -6.09
N GLY A 115 14.88 -9.97 -6.39
CA GLY A 115 13.81 -10.93 -6.12
C GLY A 115 13.37 -10.93 -4.66
N VAL A 116 12.97 -12.09 -4.15
CA VAL A 116 12.44 -12.26 -2.79
C VAL A 116 13.59 -12.31 -1.78
N GLU A 117 13.68 -11.33 -0.91
CA GLU A 117 14.72 -11.20 0.10
C GLU A 117 14.22 -11.66 1.49
N SER A 118 15.14 -11.89 2.43
CA SER A 118 14.86 -12.50 3.75
C SER A 118 13.77 -11.80 4.55
N GLN A 119 13.76 -10.47 4.57
CA GLN A 119 12.76 -9.71 5.32
C GLN A 119 11.36 -9.85 4.68
N THR A 120 11.29 -9.94 3.37
CA THR A 120 10.02 -10.19 2.65
C THR A 120 9.39 -11.51 3.07
N ARG A 121 10.18 -12.59 3.21
CA ARG A 121 9.69 -13.90 3.68
C ARG A 121 9.11 -13.81 5.10
N LYS A 122 9.86 -13.18 6.04
CA LYS A 122 9.40 -13.02 7.43
C LYS A 122 8.08 -12.24 7.51
N LEU A 123 7.95 -11.17 6.73
CA LEU A 123 6.74 -10.34 6.72
C LEU A 123 5.55 -11.09 6.08
N MET A 124 5.81 -11.90 5.05
CA MET A 124 4.77 -12.73 4.44
C MET A 124 4.25 -13.80 5.41
N GLU A 125 5.10 -14.38 6.26
CA GLU A 125 4.64 -15.32 7.30
C GLU A 125 3.64 -14.68 8.23
N VAL A 126 3.86 -13.43 8.64
CA VAL A 126 2.91 -12.67 9.48
C VAL A 126 1.59 -12.42 8.75
N CYS A 127 1.65 -12.06 7.46
CA CYS A 127 0.44 -11.89 6.64
C CYS A 127 -0.34 -13.21 6.55
N ARG A 128 0.35 -14.33 6.34
CA ARG A 128 -0.27 -15.66 6.25
C ARG A 128 -0.94 -16.09 7.56
N MET A 129 -0.28 -15.90 8.71
CA MET A 129 -0.85 -16.21 10.03
C MET A 129 -2.18 -15.50 10.28
N ARG A 130 -2.40 -14.38 9.61
CA ARG A 130 -3.60 -13.54 9.77
C ARG A 130 -4.56 -13.65 8.59
N SER A 131 -4.24 -14.45 7.58
CA SER A 131 -4.97 -14.51 6.30
C SER A 131 -5.16 -13.12 5.68
N THR A 132 -4.16 -12.24 5.83
CA THR A 132 -4.21 -10.88 5.31
C THR A 132 -4.01 -10.91 3.78
N PRO A 133 -4.93 -10.33 2.99
CA PRO A 133 -4.76 -10.24 1.55
C PRO A 133 -3.50 -9.48 1.16
N VAL A 134 -2.74 -10.03 0.21
CA VAL A 134 -1.45 -9.49 -0.23
C VAL A 134 -1.49 -9.18 -1.72
N ILE A 135 -1.01 -8.00 -2.09
CA ILE A 135 -0.68 -7.63 -3.48
C ILE A 135 0.84 -7.51 -3.57
N VAL A 136 1.42 -8.00 -4.64
CA VAL A 136 2.86 -7.90 -4.90
C VAL A 136 3.12 -6.84 -5.96
N PHE A 137 4.06 -5.94 -5.71
CA PHE A 137 4.56 -4.95 -6.66
C PHE A 137 6.05 -5.21 -6.92
N ILE A 138 6.38 -5.71 -8.11
CA ILE A 138 7.76 -5.93 -8.56
C ILE A 138 8.27 -4.62 -9.16
N ASN A 139 9.20 -4.00 -8.44
CA ASN A 139 9.67 -2.64 -8.66
C ASN A 139 11.05 -2.60 -9.35
N LYS A 140 11.41 -1.45 -9.89
CA LYS A 140 12.71 -1.11 -10.49
C LYS A 140 12.99 -1.80 -11.83
N LEU A 141 11.97 -2.09 -12.61
CA LEU A 141 12.12 -2.69 -13.94
C LEU A 141 12.79 -1.75 -14.97
N ASP A 142 13.00 -0.48 -14.63
CA ASP A 142 13.83 0.47 -15.38
C ASP A 142 15.34 0.15 -15.32
N ARG A 143 15.72 -0.83 -14.51
CA ARG A 143 17.10 -1.31 -14.34
C ARG A 143 17.19 -2.77 -14.76
N PRO A 144 18.41 -3.29 -15.07
CA PRO A 144 18.59 -4.71 -15.30
C PRO A 144 17.97 -5.52 -14.17
N SER A 145 17.03 -6.37 -14.49
CA SER A 145 16.25 -7.19 -13.57
C SER A 145 16.26 -8.66 -14.01
N LYS A 146 15.79 -9.54 -13.13
CA LYS A 146 15.47 -10.93 -13.51
C LYS A 146 14.32 -10.93 -14.53
N GLU A 147 14.18 -12.03 -15.26
CA GLU A 147 13.04 -12.20 -16.17
C GLU A 147 11.72 -12.24 -15.40
N PRO A 148 10.64 -11.64 -15.95
CA PRO A 148 9.35 -11.53 -15.24
C PRO A 148 8.78 -12.87 -14.79
N PHE A 149 8.87 -13.92 -15.60
CA PHE A 149 8.38 -15.26 -15.23
C PHE A 149 9.21 -15.89 -14.12
N ASP A 150 10.54 -15.73 -14.13
CA ASP A 150 11.42 -16.18 -13.04
C ASP A 150 11.05 -15.51 -11.72
N LEU A 151 10.69 -14.21 -11.75
CA LEU A 151 10.25 -13.46 -10.57
C LEU A 151 8.89 -13.96 -10.06
N LEU A 152 7.96 -14.29 -10.94
CA LEU A 152 6.67 -14.87 -10.55
C LEU A 152 6.87 -16.25 -9.88
N ASP A 153 7.67 -17.10 -10.47
CA ASP A 153 8.05 -18.41 -9.92
C ASP A 153 8.72 -18.28 -8.55
N GLU A 154 9.64 -17.32 -8.41
CA GLU A 154 10.31 -17.05 -7.15
C GLU A 154 9.33 -16.58 -6.07
N VAL A 155 8.40 -15.70 -6.42
CA VAL A 155 7.35 -15.22 -5.50
C VAL A 155 6.47 -16.39 -5.05
N GLU A 156 6.02 -17.25 -5.96
CA GLU A 156 5.20 -18.41 -5.58
C GLU A 156 5.93 -19.37 -4.64
N LYS A 157 7.16 -19.73 -4.97
CA LYS A 157 7.97 -20.68 -4.20
C LYS A 157 8.39 -20.12 -2.85
N GLU A 158 8.95 -18.92 -2.83
CA GLU A 158 9.54 -18.33 -1.63
C GLU A 158 8.50 -17.77 -0.66
N LEU A 159 7.39 -17.26 -1.18
CA LEU A 159 6.30 -16.73 -0.35
C LEU A 159 5.18 -17.75 -0.14
N ASN A 160 5.24 -18.91 -0.77
CA ASN A 160 4.25 -19.98 -0.70
C ASN A 160 2.81 -19.46 -0.84
N ILE A 161 2.55 -18.76 -1.95
CA ILE A 161 1.26 -18.19 -2.31
C ILE A 161 1.09 -18.25 -3.82
N ARG A 162 -0.08 -18.62 -4.31
CA ARG A 162 -0.37 -18.56 -5.74
C ARG A 162 -0.33 -17.12 -6.22
N VAL A 163 0.17 -16.88 -7.44
CA VAL A 163 0.18 -15.55 -8.04
C VAL A 163 -0.71 -15.46 -9.27
N ARG A 164 -1.20 -14.26 -9.54
CA ARG A 164 -1.82 -13.89 -10.82
C ARG A 164 -1.29 -12.52 -11.23
N PRO A 165 -0.50 -12.41 -12.30
CA PRO A 165 -0.14 -11.09 -12.83
C PRO A 165 -1.39 -10.39 -13.38
N LEU A 166 -1.65 -9.17 -12.90
CA LEU A 166 -2.70 -8.28 -13.38
C LEU A 166 -2.16 -7.16 -14.25
N ALA A 167 -0.86 -6.92 -14.22
CA ALA A 167 -0.13 -6.10 -15.17
C ALA A 167 1.17 -6.81 -15.53
N PHE A 168 1.61 -6.71 -16.80
CA PHE A 168 2.82 -7.35 -17.29
C PHE A 168 3.75 -6.32 -17.94
N PRO A 169 5.07 -6.39 -17.74
CA PRO A 169 6.01 -5.41 -18.27
C PRO A 169 6.28 -5.63 -19.75
N ILE A 170 6.49 -4.54 -20.47
CA ILE A 170 6.95 -4.57 -21.85
C ILE A 170 8.45 -4.36 -21.83
N SER A 171 9.20 -5.48 -21.87
CA SER A 171 10.63 -5.52 -21.69
C SER A 171 11.09 -5.09 -20.27
N ASN A 172 12.39 -5.08 -20.02
CA ASN A 172 12.99 -4.67 -18.75
C ASN A 172 14.31 -3.91 -18.99
N GLY A 173 14.88 -3.33 -17.94
CA GLY A 173 16.13 -2.59 -18.00
C GLY A 173 16.08 -1.38 -18.93
N PRO A 174 17.15 -1.13 -19.69
CA PRO A 174 17.22 0.04 -20.58
C PRO A 174 16.17 0.05 -21.70
N THR A 175 15.60 -1.10 -22.02
CA THR A 175 14.58 -1.30 -23.07
C THR A 175 13.16 -1.28 -22.54
N PHE A 176 12.96 -1.07 -21.24
CA PHE A 176 11.63 -1.00 -20.62
C PHE A 176 10.76 0.07 -21.30
N LYS A 177 9.62 -0.34 -21.84
CA LYS A 177 8.69 0.50 -22.61
C LYS A 177 7.49 0.95 -21.80
N GLY A 178 7.07 0.14 -20.82
CA GLY A 178 5.86 0.37 -20.05
C GLY A 178 5.28 -0.94 -19.52
N VAL A 179 4.00 -0.89 -19.17
CA VAL A 179 3.26 -2.06 -18.67
C VAL A 179 1.95 -2.23 -19.43
N TYR A 180 1.57 -3.46 -19.66
CA TYR A 180 0.23 -3.82 -20.13
C TYR A 180 -0.60 -4.31 -18.96
N ASN A 181 -1.73 -3.63 -18.72
CA ASN A 181 -2.68 -4.02 -17.68
C ASN A 181 -3.61 -5.11 -18.23
N LEU A 182 -3.39 -6.34 -17.77
CA LEU A 182 -4.18 -7.53 -18.16
C LEU A 182 -5.63 -7.46 -17.64
N TYR A 183 -5.83 -6.80 -16.50
CA TYR A 183 -7.13 -6.70 -15.85
C TYR A 183 -8.06 -5.69 -16.55
N GLU A 184 -7.51 -4.56 -16.99
CA GLU A 184 -8.27 -3.47 -17.62
C GLU A 184 -8.06 -3.41 -19.15
N LYS A 185 -7.16 -4.25 -19.69
CA LYS A 185 -6.81 -4.32 -21.12
C LYS A 185 -6.36 -2.97 -21.69
N ASN A 186 -5.44 -2.31 -21.00
CA ASN A 186 -4.87 -1.05 -21.45
C ASN A 186 -3.34 -1.05 -21.35
N LEU A 187 -2.73 -0.17 -22.13
CA LEU A 187 -1.29 -0.01 -22.24
C LEU A 187 -0.87 1.32 -21.62
N SER A 188 0.06 1.26 -20.68
CA SER A 188 0.71 2.44 -20.11
C SER A 188 2.15 2.52 -20.59
N LEU A 189 2.43 3.56 -21.39
CA LEU A 189 3.73 3.77 -22.03
C LEU A 189 4.60 4.77 -21.27
N PHE A 190 5.90 4.56 -21.38
CA PHE A 190 6.93 5.44 -20.84
C PHE A 190 7.19 6.62 -21.75
N THR A 191 7.03 7.83 -21.24
CA THR A 191 7.53 9.07 -21.87
C THR A 191 8.57 9.69 -20.95
N SER A 192 9.78 9.93 -21.50
CA SER A 192 10.96 10.37 -20.72
C SER A 192 10.81 11.74 -20.05
N ASP A 193 9.85 12.54 -20.46
CA ASP A 193 9.69 13.93 -20.02
C ASP A 193 8.73 14.09 -18.82
N GLU A 194 7.98 13.05 -18.44
CA GLU A 194 6.92 13.11 -17.42
C GLU A 194 7.33 12.57 -16.04
N LYS A 195 8.61 12.60 -15.72
CA LYS A 195 9.17 11.97 -14.48
C LYS A 195 8.62 12.50 -13.17
N LEU A 196 7.91 13.60 -13.14
CA LEU A 196 7.48 14.30 -11.93
C LEU A 196 5.97 14.54 -11.82
N THR A 197 5.21 14.31 -12.88
CA THR A 197 3.76 14.54 -12.91
C THR A 197 2.97 13.23 -12.98
N ALA A 198 1.71 13.27 -12.56
CA ALA A 198 0.82 12.11 -12.56
C ALA A 198 0.32 11.69 -13.96
N ASP A 199 0.72 12.37 -15.01
CA ASP A 199 0.21 12.17 -16.37
C ASP A 199 1.12 11.24 -17.17
N ALA A 200 0.88 9.93 -17.08
CA ALA A 200 1.41 8.97 -18.06
C ALA A 200 0.41 8.85 -19.22
N SER A 201 0.92 8.75 -20.46
CA SER A 201 0.05 8.47 -21.59
C SER A 201 -0.48 7.02 -21.49
N THR A 202 -1.75 6.87 -21.18
CA THR A 202 -2.43 5.57 -21.19
C THR A 202 -3.15 5.45 -22.53
N VAL A 203 -2.87 4.36 -23.26
CA VAL A 203 -3.54 4.03 -24.52
C VAL A 203 -4.40 2.81 -24.29
N GLU A 204 -5.70 2.93 -24.57
CA GLU A 204 -6.60 1.78 -24.50
C GLU A 204 -6.36 0.88 -25.72
N ILE A 205 -5.77 -0.29 -25.50
CA ILE A 205 -5.58 -1.34 -26.49
C ILE A 205 -6.23 -2.60 -25.95
N SER A 206 -7.49 -2.81 -26.35
CA SER A 206 -8.27 -3.99 -25.96
C SER A 206 -7.93 -5.22 -26.81
N ASP A 207 -7.49 -5.02 -28.05
CA ASP A 207 -7.11 -6.07 -28.98
C ASP A 207 -5.59 -6.05 -29.23
N LEU A 208 -4.88 -6.99 -28.62
CA LEU A 208 -3.44 -7.15 -28.81
C LEU A 208 -3.05 -7.57 -30.25
N ALA A 209 -4.00 -8.06 -31.06
CA ALA A 209 -3.75 -8.39 -32.47
C ALA A 209 -3.77 -7.16 -33.39
N SER A 210 -4.23 -6.01 -32.88
CA SER A 210 -4.33 -4.80 -33.67
C SER A 210 -2.93 -4.25 -34.06
N SER A 211 -2.83 -3.64 -35.24
CA SER A 211 -1.63 -2.93 -35.68
C SER A 211 -1.32 -1.68 -34.87
N GLU A 212 -2.27 -1.24 -34.04
CA GLU A 212 -2.09 -0.11 -33.14
C GLU A 212 -1.04 -0.39 -32.07
N LEU A 213 -1.00 -1.62 -31.56
CA LEU A 213 0.05 -2.06 -30.64
C LEU A 213 1.45 -1.92 -31.25
N GLU A 214 1.60 -2.40 -32.51
CA GLU A 214 2.88 -2.30 -33.23
C GLU A 214 3.30 -0.86 -33.47
N ALA A 215 2.35 0.01 -33.81
CA ALA A 215 2.61 1.45 -33.98
C ALA A 215 3.11 2.11 -32.68
N GLN A 216 2.65 1.65 -31.51
CA GLN A 216 3.01 2.22 -30.21
C GLN A 216 4.37 1.72 -29.69
N ILE A 217 4.63 0.41 -29.77
CA ILE A 217 5.81 -0.18 -29.11
C ILE A 217 6.82 -0.81 -30.10
N GLY A 218 6.44 -0.96 -31.36
CA GLY A 218 7.22 -1.62 -32.42
C GLY A 218 7.00 -3.12 -32.49
N ASP A 219 7.19 -3.69 -33.69
CA ASP A 219 6.84 -5.08 -34.03
C ASP A 219 7.44 -6.09 -33.08
N LYS A 220 8.73 -5.94 -32.74
CA LYS A 220 9.44 -6.87 -31.86
C LYS A 220 8.80 -6.95 -30.46
N PHE A 221 8.52 -5.81 -29.84
CA PHE A 221 7.95 -5.77 -28.50
C PHE A 221 6.47 -6.14 -28.50
N ALA A 222 5.74 -5.84 -29.58
CA ALA A 222 4.35 -6.27 -29.75
C ALA A 222 4.25 -7.81 -29.87
N ALA A 223 5.11 -8.44 -30.67
CA ALA A 223 5.17 -9.90 -30.78
C ALA A 223 5.54 -10.55 -29.43
N GLN A 224 6.53 -10.00 -28.72
CA GLN A 224 6.91 -10.49 -27.40
C GLN A 224 5.76 -10.38 -26.39
N LEU A 225 5.11 -9.22 -26.32
CA LEU A 225 3.98 -9.00 -25.39
C LEU A 225 2.82 -9.96 -25.67
N ARG A 226 2.49 -10.22 -26.95
CA ARG A 226 1.46 -11.21 -27.32
C ARG A 226 1.79 -12.60 -26.79
N SER A 227 3.05 -13.04 -27.00
CA SER A 227 3.52 -14.33 -26.49
C SER A 227 3.51 -14.39 -24.97
N ASP A 228 3.93 -13.33 -24.29
CA ASP A 228 3.96 -13.27 -22.83
C ASP A 228 2.54 -13.31 -22.24
N VAL A 229 1.60 -12.56 -22.84
CA VAL A 229 0.19 -12.56 -22.41
C VAL A 229 -0.46 -13.91 -22.63
N GLU A 230 -0.23 -14.55 -23.80
CA GLU A 230 -0.72 -15.91 -24.08
C GLU A 230 -0.18 -16.93 -23.05
N LEU A 231 1.09 -16.81 -22.68
CA LEU A 231 1.70 -17.65 -21.66
C LEU A 231 1.09 -17.39 -20.27
N VAL A 232 0.87 -16.14 -19.90
CA VAL A 232 0.20 -15.80 -18.63
C VAL A 232 -1.21 -16.37 -18.57
N GLU A 233 -1.98 -16.24 -19.66
CA GLU A 233 -3.35 -16.76 -19.72
C GLU A 233 -3.41 -18.30 -19.75
N GLY A 234 -2.37 -18.95 -20.27
CA GLY A 234 -2.27 -20.41 -20.32
C GLY A 234 -1.75 -21.06 -19.03
N VAL A 235 -0.95 -20.35 -18.23
CA VAL A 235 -0.25 -20.92 -17.06
C VAL A 235 -0.94 -20.54 -15.75
N TYR A 236 -1.45 -19.32 -15.63
CA TYR A 236 -2.04 -18.82 -14.40
C TYR A 236 -3.57 -18.81 -14.46
N ASP A 237 -4.21 -19.31 -13.41
CA ASP A 237 -5.66 -19.23 -13.24
C ASP A 237 -6.16 -17.79 -13.34
N ASP A 238 -7.41 -17.60 -13.73
CA ASP A 238 -8.07 -16.30 -13.72
C ASP A 238 -8.08 -15.70 -12.31
N PHE A 239 -8.07 -14.36 -12.25
CA PHE A 239 -8.09 -13.67 -10.97
C PHE A 239 -9.38 -13.95 -10.19
N ASP A 240 -9.24 -14.70 -9.09
CA ASP A 240 -10.30 -14.93 -8.10
C ASP A 240 -10.16 -13.95 -6.92
N ARG A 241 -11.06 -12.96 -6.88
CA ARG A 241 -11.11 -12.00 -5.77
C ARG A 241 -11.37 -12.69 -4.42
N GLY A 242 -12.13 -13.79 -4.40
CA GLY A 242 -12.40 -14.54 -3.17
C GLY A 242 -11.12 -15.18 -2.63
N ALA A 243 -10.33 -15.83 -3.49
CA ALA A 243 -9.02 -16.39 -3.12
C ALA A 243 -8.04 -15.30 -2.65
N TYR A 244 -8.02 -14.14 -3.33
CA TYR A 244 -7.24 -12.99 -2.87
C TYR A 244 -7.64 -12.55 -1.45
N LEU A 245 -8.93 -12.37 -1.19
CA LEU A 245 -9.43 -11.93 0.13
C LEU A 245 -9.15 -12.93 1.25
N ARG A 246 -8.98 -14.23 0.93
CA ARG A 246 -8.57 -15.26 1.89
C ARG A 246 -7.05 -15.39 2.05
N GLY A 247 -6.26 -14.59 1.31
CA GLY A 247 -4.80 -14.66 1.34
C GLY A 247 -4.21 -15.89 0.62
N GLU A 248 -4.94 -16.50 -0.30
CA GLU A 248 -4.56 -17.71 -1.06
C GLU A 248 -3.95 -17.37 -2.43
N LEU A 249 -4.27 -16.20 -2.96
CA LEU A 249 -3.83 -15.69 -4.25
C LEU A 249 -3.32 -14.26 -4.10
N ALA A 250 -2.15 -13.97 -4.66
CA ALA A 250 -1.59 -12.63 -4.71
C ALA A 250 -1.64 -12.06 -6.14
N PRO A 251 -2.39 -10.99 -6.39
CA PRO A 251 -2.24 -10.20 -7.61
C PRO A 251 -0.83 -9.63 -7.70
N VAL A 252 -0.20 -9.70 -8.89
CA VAL A 252 1.14 -9.18 -9.12
C VAL A 252 1.10 -8.04 -10.14
N PHE A 253 1.79 -6.96 -9.79
CA PHE A 253 2.02 -5.81 -10.64
C PHE A 253 3.51 -5.61 -10.84
N PHE A 254 3.88 -5.17 -12.02
CA PHE A 254 5.25 -4.84 -12.39
C PHE A 254 5.36 -3.35 -12.66
N GLY A 255 6.52 -2.77 -12.34
CA GLY A 255 6.70 -1.35 -12.63
C GLY A 255 8.03 -0.75 -12.19
N SER A 256 8.07 0.58 -12.25
CA SER A 256 9.14 1.40 -11.72
C SER A 256 8.54 2.60 -10.98
N ALA A 257 8.55 2.54 -9.66
CA ALA A 257 7.98 3.59 -8.83
C ALA A 257 8.66 4.95 -9.07
N VAL A 258 9.98 4.98 -9.28
CA VAL A 258 10.72 6.23 -9.57
C VAL A 258 10.18 6.92 -10.83
N ASN A 259 9.83 6.13 -11.83
CA ASN A 259 9.39 6.61 -13.13
C ASN A 259 7.86 6.60 -13.30
N ASN A 260 7.08 6.39 -12.24
CA ASN A 260 5.61 6.37 -12.21
C ASN A 260 4.94 5.17 -12.91
N PHE A 261 5.70 4.13 -13.33
CA PHE A 261 5.13 3.00 -14.07
C PHE A 261 4.52 1.93 -13.18
N GLY A 262 3.37 1.41 -13.63
CA GLY A 262 2.63 0.39 -12.92
C GLY A 262 2.00 0.87 -11.62
N VAL A 263 2.26 2.11 -11.19
CA VAL A 263 1.77 2.64 -9.90
C VAL A 263 0.31 3.05 -10.00
N ARG A 264 -0.09 3.68 -11.11
CA ARG A 264 -1.49 4.03 -11.35
C ARG A 264 -2.34 2.78 -11.49
N GLU A 265 -1.89 1.82 -12.28
CA GLU A 265 -2.53 0.53 -12.50
C GLU A 265 -2.71 -0.23 -11.18
N LEU A 266 -1.67 -0.24 -10.33
CA LEU A 266 -1.74 -0.79 -8.98
C LEU A 266 -2.82 -0.07 -8.15
N LEU A 267 -2.83 1.26 -8.11
CA LEU A 267 -3.76 2.04 -7.29
C LEU A 267 -5.21 1.86 -7.75
N GLU A 268 -5.47 1.89 -9.06
CA GLU A 268 -6.80 1.72 -9.63
C GLU A 268 -7.35 0.32 -9.38
N CYS A 269 -6.54 -0.70 -9.63
CA CYS A 269 -6.93 -2.07 -9.32
C CYS A 269 -7.10 -2.27 -7.81
N PHE A 270 -6.19 -1.74 -6.98
CA PHE A 270 -6.30 -1.81 -5.53
C PHE A 270 -7.65 -1.30 -5.02
N VAL A 271 -8.11 -0.14 -5.47
CA VAL A 271 -9.41 0.42 -5.06
C VAL A 271 -10.58 -0.53 -5.37
N ARG A 272 -10.50 -1.27 -6.47
CA ARG A 272 -11.54 -2.21 -6.91
C ARG A 272 -11.52 -3.54 -6.16
N ILE A 273 -10.34 -4.13 -5.96
CA ILE A 273 -10.21 -5.50 -5.42
C ILE A 273 -9.99 -5.56 -3.92
N ALA A 274 -9.35 -4.56 -3.32
CA ALA A 274 -9.02 -4.55 -1.90
C ALA A 274 -10.27 -4.62 -1.00
N PRO A 275 -10.16 -5.24 0.18
CA PRO A 275 -11.28 -5.34 1.10
C PRO A 275 -11.66 -3.97 1.66
N SER A 276 -12.93 -3.80 1.95
CA SER A 276 -13.40 -2.84 2.95
C SER A 276 -12.93 -3.30 4.33
N PRO A 277 -13.07 -2.48 5.38
CA PRO A 277 -12.69 -2.88 6.74
C PRO A 277 -13.19 -4.27 7.08
N CYS A 278 -12.27 -5.14 7.49
CA CYS A 278 -12.54 -6.54 7.79
C CYS A 278 -13.05 -6.72 9.23
N PRO A 279 -13.82 -7.80 9.51
CA PRO A 279 -14.15 -8.21 10.86
C PRO A 279 -12.90 -8.41 11.71
N ALA A 280 -12.93 -7.92 12.95
CA ALA A 280 -11.80 -7.99 13.86
C ALA A 280 -12.01 -9.11 14.91
N PRO A 281 -11.18 -10.17 14.92
CA PRO A 281 -11.25 -11.20 15.92
C PRO A 281 -10.78 -10.68 17.28
N THR A 282 -11.50 -11.05 18.35
CA THR A 282 -11.13 -10.79 19.74
C THR A 282 -11.07 -12.12 20.50
N GLU A 283 -10.67 -12.08 21.75
CA GLU A 283 -10.62 -13.29 22.60
C GLU A 283 -12.00 -13.95 22.78
N THR A 284 -13.08 -13.18 22.72
CA THR A 284 -14.43 -13.67 23.05
C THR A 284 -15.38 -13.69 21.86
N ARG A 285 -15.14 -12.91 20.82
CA ARG A 285 -16.04 -12.82 19.67
C ARG A 285 -15.36 -12.17 18.44
N ILE A 286 -16.04 -12.22 17.33
CA ILE A 286 -15.68 -11.40 16.13
C ILE A 286 -16.46 -10.09 16.22
N VAL A 287 -15.79 -8.98 15.99
CA VAL A 287 -16.38 -7.63 15.91
C VAL A 287 -16.63 -7.31 14.45
N GLU A 288 -17.89 -7.13 14.10
CA GLU A 288 -18.28 -6.76 12.74
C GLU A 288 -18.23 -5.23 12.54
N PRO A 289 -17.68 -4.73 11.42
CA PRO A 289 -17.57 -3.29 11.17
C PRO A 289 -18.92 -2.54 11.25
N ALA A 290 -20.01 -3.18 10.85
CA ALA A 290 -21.35 -2.61 10.83
C ALA A 290 -22.03 -2.53 12.20
N GLU A 291 -21.42 -3.05 13.27
CA GLU A 291 -21.99 -2.94 14.61
C GLU A 291 -22.16 -1.47 15.02
N PRO A 292 -23.29 -1.09 15.64
CA PRO A 292 -23.55 0.31 15.98
C PRO A 292 -22.65 0.83 17.11
N LYS A 293 -22.15 -0.06 17.96
CA LYS A 293 -21.27 0.30 19.07
C LYS A 293 -19.85 0.49 18.57
N MET A 294 -19.25 1.64 18.88
CA MET A 294 -17.86 1.91 18.55
C MET A 294 -16.93 1.00 19.34
N THR A 295 -16.08 0.28 18.62
CA THR A 295 -14.94 -0.46 19.15
C THR A 295 -13.69 -0.12 18.38
N GLY A 296 -12.55 -0.28 19.03
CA GLY A 296 -11.25 -0.05 18.42
C GLY A 296 -10.13 -0.53 19.32
N PHE A 297 -8.94 -0.62 18.79
CA PHE A 297 -7.77 -1.00 19.58
C PHE A 297 -6.56 -0.12 19.25
N VAL A 298 -5.73 0.10 20.27
CA VAL A 298 -4.45 0.79 20.13
C VAL A 298 -3.39 -0.21 19.70
N PHE A 299 -2.85 -0.05 18.50
CA PHE A 299 -1.80 -0.95 17.99
C PHE A 299 -0.40 -0.38 18.21
N LYS A 300 -0.27 0.93 18.43
CA LYS A 300 1.01 1.60 18.62
C LYS A 300 0.87 2.80 19.55
N ILE A 301 1.89 3.01 20.39
CA ILE A 301 2.09 4.24 21.16
C ILE A 301 3.46 4.80 20.81
N HIS A 302 3.50 6.04 20.33
CA HIS A 302 4.74 6.74 20.05
C HIS A 302 4.97 7.82 21.11
N ALA A 303 6.11 7.79 21.77
CA ALA A 303 6.54 8.80 22.71
C ALA A 303 7.51 9.77 22.06
N ASN A 304 7.51 11.03 22.50
CA ASN A 304 8.48 12.05 22.11
C ASN A 304 8.56 12.32 20.60
N MET A 305 7.41 12.36 19.90
CA MET A 305 7.37 12.78 18.49
C MET A 305 7.81 14.23 18.30
N ASP A 306 7.53 15.10 19.27
CA ASP A 306 8.06 16.45 19.35
C ASP A 306 9.10 16.50 20.46
N PRO A 307 10.38 16.83 20.16
CA PRO A 307 11.43 16.93 21.16
C PRO A 307 11.14 17.92 22.28
N ASN A 308 10.31 18.93 22.02
CA ASN A 308 9.92 19.97 22.97
C ASN A 308 8.72 19.57 23.85
N HIS A 309 8.02 18.50 23.52
CA HIS A 309 6.84 18.03 24.22
C HIS A 309 6.98 16.57 24.64
N ARG A 310 6.73 16.27 25.92
CA ARG A 310 6.70 14.88 26.44
C ARG A 310 5.36 14.19 26.20
N ASP A 311 4.74 14.46 25.05
CA ASP A 311 3.45 13.87 24.69
C ASP A 311 3.63 12.44 24.15
N ARG A 312 2.70 11.57 24.53
CA ARG A 312 2.56 10.24 23.98
C ARG A 312 1.37 10.24 23.03
N ILE A 313 1.56 9.68 21.85
CA ILE A 313 0.52 9.58 20.83
C ILE A 313 0.15 8.11 20.67
N ALA A 314 -1.11 7.80 20.96
CA ALA A 314 -1.69 6.49 20.71
C ALA A 314 -2.32 6.43 19.31
N PHE A 315 -2.02 5.39 18.55
CA PHE A 315 -2.62 5.10 17.25
C PHE A 315 -3.74 4.09 17.46
N LEU A 316 -4.95 4.50 17.15
CA LEU A 316 -6.17 3.74 17.34
C LEU A 316 -6.76 3.33 15.98
N LYS A 317 -6.94 2.03 15.74
CA LYS A 317 -7.76 1.50 14.64
C LYS A 317 -9.21 1.44 15.09
N ILE A 318 -10.12 2.01 14.31
CA ILE A 318 -11.56 1.86 14.51
C ILE A 318 -12.00 0.54 13.85
N CYS A 319 -12.65 -0.34 14.62
CA CYS A 319 -13.10 -1.65 14.14
C CYS A 319 -14.60 -1.68 13.85
N SER A 320 -15.42 -0.98 14.65
CA SER A 320 -16.88 -0.92 14.45
C SER A 320 -17.47 0.40 14.89
N GLY A 321 -18.69 0.68 14.46
CA GLY A 321 -19.47 1.84 14.84
C GLY A 321 -18.87 3.18 14.44
N THR A 322 -19.32 4.24 15.06
CA THR A 322 -18.84 5.61 14.78
C THR A 322 -18.14 6.17 16.01
N PHE A 323 -16.90 6.60 15.83
CA PHE A 323 -16.20 7.41 16.83
C PHE A 323 -16.69 8.86 16.72
N GLU A 324 -16.99 9.48 17.87
CA GLU A 324 -17.40 10.88 17.99
C GLU A 324 -16.46 11.60 18.97
N ARG A 325 -15.95 12.76 18.57
CA ARG A 325 -15.13 13.61 19.44
C ARG A 325 -15.91 14.01 20.69
N ASN A 326 -15.23 14.12 21.83
CA ASN A 326 -15.80 14.50 23.11
C ASN A 326 -16.83 13.54 23.73
N LYS A 327 -17.05 12.37 23.14
CA LYS A 327 -17.85 11.29 23.74
C LYS A 327 -17.00 10.46 24.71
N ASN A 328 -17.62 9.86 25.71
CA ASN A 328 -16.96 8.97 26.66
C ASN A 328 -16.88 7.56 26.08
N TYR A 329 -15.70 6.94 26.16
CA TYR A 329 -15.44 5.58 25.73
C TYR A 329 -14.86 4.76 26.87
N LEU A 330 -15.30 3.53 27.02
CA LEU A 330 -14.76 2.61 28.02
C LEU A 330 -13.39 2.07 27.54
N HIS A 331 -12.34 2.35 28.29
CA HIS A 331 -11.06 1.67 28.13
C HIS A 331 -11.13 0.34 28.87
N VAL A 332 -11.37 -0.74 28.12
CA VAL A 332 -11.71 -2.07 28.68
C VAL A 332 -10.65 -2.56 29.68
N ARG A 333 -9.37 -2.44 29.34
CA ARG A 333 -8.26 -2.92 30.16
C ARG A 333 -8.19 -2.26 31.56
N SER A 334 -8.52 -0.97 31.65
CA SER A 334 -8.45 -0.22 32.94
C SER A 334 -9.80 0.01 33.59
N GLY A 335 -10.92 -0.32 32.91
CA GLY A 335 -12.28 -0.02 33.39
C GLY A 335 -12.64 1.47 33.44
N LYS A 336 -11.76 2.34 32.96
CA LYS A 336 -11.95 3.80 33.03
C LYS A 336 -12.66 4.34 31.79
N GLN A 337 -13.39 5.43 31.98
CA GLN A 337 -13.94 6.24 30.88
C GLN A 337 -12.88 7.19 30.36
N LEU A 338 -12.67 7.17 29.04
CA LEU A 338 -11.77 8.08 28.33
C LEU A 338 -12.58 9.01 27.42
N LYS A 339 -12.16 10.27 27.38
CA LYS A 339 -12.73 11.29 26.50
C LYS A 339 -11.64 11.90 25.63
N PHE A 340 -11.84 11.92 24.32
CA PHE A 340 -10.89 12.45 23.36
C PHE A 340 -11.33 13.84 22.90
N SER A 341 -10.64 14.88 23.37
CA SER A 341 -10.95 16.29 23.04
C SER A 341 -10.28 16.76 21.75
N SER A 342 -9.13 16.18 21.40
CA SER A 342 -8.33 16.59 20.24
C SER A 342 -7.81 15.39 19.46
N PRO A 343 -8.71 14.46 19.02
CA PRO A 343 -8.30 13.37 18.17
C PRO A 343 -7.90 13.91 16.80
N THR A 344 -6.83 13.39 16.23
CA THR A 344 -6.32 13.83 14.93
C THR A 344 -6.24 12.68 13.95
N ALA A 345 -6.53 12.97 12.69
CA ALA A 345 -6.18 12.13 11.56
C ALA A 345 -5.15 12.84 10.67
N PHE A 346 -4.49 12.07 9.84
CA PHE A 346 -3.64 12.63 8.80
C PHE A 346 -4.41 12.60 7.47
N MET A 347 -4.58 13.79 6.92
CA MET A 347 -4.97 13.99 5.53
C MET A 347 -3.75 14.57 4.83
N ALA A 348 -3.07 13.75 4.05
CA ALA A 348 -1.79 14.10 3.42
C ALA A 348 -0.73 14.57 4.45
N GLU A 349 -0.18 15.75 4.26
CA GLU A 349 0.84 16.35 5.15
C GLU A 349 0.25 17.05 6.40
N LYS A 350 -1.08 17.24 6.45
CA LYS A 350 -1.70 18.08 7.49
C LYS A 350 -2.37 17.25 8.58
N LYS A 351 -2.07 17.59 9.83
CA LYS A 351 -2.84 17.12 10.99
C LYS A 351 -4.16 17.90 11.03
N SER A 352 -5.28 17.19 11.05
CA SER A 352 -6.60 17.78 11.26
C SER A 352 -7.27 17.15 12.47
N ILE A 353 -7.93 18.00 13.28
CA ILE A 353 -8.82 17.52 14.34
C ILE A 353 -10.05 16.93 13.64
N ILE A 354 -10.47 15.74 14.06
CA ILE A 354 -11.62 15.04 13.52
C ILE A 354 -12.75 15.00 14.53
N ASP A 355 -13.98 15.20 14.06
CA ASP A 355 -15.19 15.07 14.87
C ASP A 355 -15.76 13.65 14.82
N PHE A 356 -15.60 12.96 13.69
CA PHE A 356 -16.06 11.60 13.45
C PHE A 356 -14.97 10.74 12.82
N ALA A 357 -14.97 9.43 13.17
CA ALA A 357 -14.20 8.42 12.50
C ALA A 357 -14.99 7.10 12.42
N TYR A 358 -14.71 6.31 11.39
CA TYR A 358 -15.47 5.13 11.02
C TYR A 358 -14.57 3.89 10.93
N PRO A 359 -15.13 2.68 10.87
CA PRO A 359 -14.35 1.45 10.72
C PRO A 359 -13.34 1.54 9.57
N GLY A 360 -12.14 1.04 9.82
CA GLY A 360 -11.02 1.14 8.88
C GLY A 360 -10.15 2.39 9.06
N GLU A 361 -10.61 3.43 9.73
CA GLU A 361 -9.78 4.61 9.99
C GLU A 361 -8.78 4.39 11.12
N ILE A 362 -7.66 5.10 10.99
CA ILE A 362 -6.63 5.17 12.02
C ILE A 362 -6.58 6.60 12.53
N GLY A 363 -7.02 6.77 13.78
CA GLY A 363 -6.94 8.03 14.50
C GLY A 363 -5.73 8.08 15.41
N ARG A 364 -5.35 9.29 15.80
CA ARG A 364 -4.33 9.56 16.82
C ARG A 364 -4.96 10.32 17.97
N ALA A 365 -4.65 9.90 19.17
CA ALA A 365 -5.04 10.59 20.37
C ALA A 365 -3.81 10.89 21.21
N SER A 366 -3.69 12.14 21.69
CA SER A 366 -2.70 12.47 22.70
C SER A 366 -3.10 11.83 24.02
N CYS A 367 -2.25 11.01 24.57
CA CYS A 367 -2.46 10.37 25.86
C CYS A 367 -1.73 11.19 26.92
N ARG A 368 -2.45 12.16 27.54
CA ARG A 368 -1.91 12.96 28.67
C ARG A 368 -1.96 12.22 30.00
N GLU A 369 -2.70 11.12 30.07
CA GLU A 369 -2.76 10.33 31.30
C GLU A 369 -1.58 9.35 31.39
N ARG A 370 -1.02 9.24 32.60
CA ARG A 370 0.00 8.24 32.94
C ARG A 370 -0.58 6.85 32.70
N VAL A 371 -0.07 6.19 31.68
CA VAL A 371 -0.25 4.76 31.52
C VAL A 371 0.76 4.05 32.40
#